data_ec979c9dccc8e5c833e3996c367e2877
#
_entry.id   ec979c9dccc8e5c833e3996c367e2877
#
_cell.length_a   1.000
_cell.length_b   1.000
_cell.length_c   1.000
_cell.angle_alpha   90.00
_cell.angle_beta   90.00
_cell.angle_gamma   90.00
#
_symmetry.space_group_name_H-M   'P 1'
#
loop_
_entity.id
_entity.type
_entity.pdbx_description
1 polymer ?
#
loop_
_entity_poly.entity_id
_entity_poly.type
_entity_poly.pdbx_seq_one_letter_code
_entity_poly.pdbx_strand_id
1 'polypeptide(L)'
;DIQKVILKEPNIDSSLIPDYPDTDQIRIFKFSPKYLSQYVGQKEAKNIIKVIIEKIKNNIPSHLIIDGIQGHGKTTLIRILSNEIDAELIETIGSQLDPDNIPFYLARINLSKKHPIFFIDEIDTMKPRYIKLLNPIIEYFQINSKKIRPFTFACATINKAFLLQKTPDFLDRIPHHIKLERYTDLEIQTILYQYINQIQQKVDEEIIRIISQNCKFNPRRSISLLEDYFIIKDINQVLTNHHIIKNGLTKKDIEILEFLNTLSKPIGSNALAMKVKLTEKEYIIEYEPYLVEMGYINRIPSRIITDKGRHLLEEIKNGI
;
A
#
# COMPACT_ATOMS: atom_id res chain seq x y z
N ASP A 1 20.55 31.74 1.74
CA ASP A 1 21.46 30.60 1.87
C ASP A 1 20.83 29.23 1.63
N ILE A 2 19.69 29.23 0.90
CA ILE A 2 19.00 27.99 0.44
C ILE A 2 19.88 27.21 -0.55
N GLN A 3 20.72 27.91 -1.35
CA GLN A 3 21.68 27.26 -2.26
C GLN A 3 22.75 26.43 -1.55
N LYS A 4 23.11 26.75 -0.29
CA LYS A 4 24.08 25.95 0.48
C LYS A 4 23.52 24.68 1.12
N VAL A 5 22.19 24.57 1.27
CA VAL A 5 21.54 23.39 1.82
C VAL A 5 21.33 22.32 0.73
N ILE A 6 21.20 22.73 -0.53
CA ILE A 6 21.00 21.83 -1.67
C ILE A 6 22.26 21.00 -1.98
N LEU A 7 23.45 21.44 -1.55
CA LEU A 7 24.71 20.77 -1.86
C LEU A 7 25.22 19.81 -0.78
N LYS A 8 24.45 19.53 0.26
CA LYS A 8 24.71 18.40 1.16
C LYS A 8 23.79 17.23 0.78
N GLU A 9 24.00 16.69 -0.40
CA GLU A 9 23.77 15.24 -0.56
C GLU A 9 24.58 14.57 0.55
N PRO A 10 24.01 13.57 1.26
CA PRO A 10 24.85 12.74 2.11
C PRO A 10 25.99 12.26 1.22
N ASN A 11 27.25 12.56 1.61
CA ASN A 11 28.43 12.07 0.92
C ASN A 11 28.37 10.53 0.94
N ILE A 12 27.60 9.98 0.02
CA ILE A 12 27.70 8.58 -0.32
C ILE A 12 28.97 8.52 -1.15
N ASP A 13 30.01 7.99 -0.54
CA ASP A 13 31.26 7.70 -1.26
C ASP A 13 30.90 6.84 -2.47
N SER A 14 30.90 7.45 -3.64
CA SER A 14 30.56 6.77 -4.90
C SER A 14 31.46 5.56 -5.18
N SER A 15 32.62 5.48 -4.52
CA SER A 15 33.51 4.32 -4.59
C SER A 15 32.96 3.09 -3.86
N LEU A 16 31.95 3.25 -2.98
CA LEU A 16 31.29 2.16 -2.25
C LEU A 16 30.07 1.58 -3.00
N ILE A 17 29.68 2.25 -4.09
CA ILE A 17 28.60 1.73 -4.96
C ILE A 17 29.31 0.94 -6.07
N PRO A 18 29.20 -0.40 -6.08
CA PRO A 18 29.76 -1.18 -7.19
C PRO A 18 29.15 -0.69 -8.51
N ASP A 19 29.95 -0.58 -9.57
CA ASP A 19 29.45 -0.40 -10.93
C ASP A 19 28.61 -1.62 -11.28
N TYR A 20 27.28 -1.48 -11.12
CA TYR A 20 26.37 -2.49 -11.65
C TYR A 20 26.28 -2.30 -13.17
N PRO A 21 26.31 -3.41 -13.93
CA PRO A 21 26.09 -3.33 -15.37
C PRO A 21 24.73 -2.64 -15.61
N ASP A 22 24.70 -1.85 -16.66
CA ASP A 22 23.58 -1.01 -17.11
C ASP A 22 22.23 -1.64 -16.75
N THR A 23 21.46 -0.97 -15.87
CA THR A 23 20.19 -1.47 -15.35
C THR A 23 19.15 -1.70 -16.45
N ASP A 24 19.41 -1.27 -17.68
CA ASP A 24 18.61 -1.55 -18.87
C ASP A 24 18.57 -3.04 -19.25
N GLN A 25 19.51 -3.86 -18.74
CA GLN A 25 19.51 -5.32 -18.94
C GLN A 25 18.77 -6.09 -17.82
N ILE A 26 18.56 -5.48 -16.67
CA ILE A 26 17.71 -6.06 -15.62
C ILE A 26 16.28 -5.72 -16.00
N ARG A 27 15.58 -6.67 -16.63
CA ARG A 27 14.13 -6.56 -16.88
C ARG A 27 13.37 -6.63 -15.56
N ILE A 28 13.41 -5.55 -14.77
CA ILE A 28 12.50 -5.37 -13.66
C ILE A 28 11.16 -5.00 -14.30
N PHE A 29 10.33 -6.02 -14.54
CA PHE A 29 8.95 -5.83 -15.00
C PHE A 29 8.15 -5.18 -13.87
N LYS A 30 8.29 -3.88 -13.73
CA LYS A 30 7.49 -3.13 -12.77
C LYS A 30 6.15 -2.83 -13.39
N PHE A 31 5.16 -3.73 -13.16
CA PHE A 31 3.78 -3.43 -13.54
C PHE A 31 3.31 -2.20 -12.78
N SER A 32 2.99 -1.17 -13.52
CA SER A 32 2.38 0.04 -12.96
C SER A 32 1.50 0.69 -14.01
N PRO A 33 0.18 0.73 -13.83
CA PRO A 33 -0.70 1.50 -14.67
C PRO A 33 -0.29 2.97 -14.64
N LYS A 34 -0.25 3.62 -15.81
CA LYS A 34 0.18 5.01 -15.95
C LYS A 34 -0.97 6.00 -15.86
N TYR A 35 -2.18 5.59 -16.21
CA TYR A 35 -3.38 6.43 -16.30
C TYR A 35 -4.57 5.80 -15.61
N LEU A 36 -5.56 6.61 -15.21
CA LEU A 36 -6.79 6.17 -14.54
C LEU A 36 -7.58 5.13 -15.35
N SER A 37 -7.51 5.17 -16.68
CA SER A 37 -8.14 4.19 -17.56
C SER A 37 -7.58 2.78 -17.38
N GLN A 38 -6.32 2.67 -17.01
CA GLN A 38 -5.63 1.40 -16.78
C GLN A 38 -5.75 0.89 -15.32
N TYR A 39 -6.17 1.77 -14.40
CA TYR A 39 -6.29 1.42 -12.99
C TYR A 39 -7.59 0.63 -12.77
N VAL A 40 -7.49 -0.63 -12.47
CA VAL A 40 -8.64 -1.55 -12.33
C VAL A 40 -9.42 -1.27 -11.04
N GLY A 41 -10.72 -1.43 -11.08
CA GLY A 41 -11.60 -1.29 -9.91
C GLY A 41 -11.61 0.13 -9.32
N GLN A 42 -11.74 0.22 -7.99
CA GLN A 42 -11.57 1.43 -7.19
C GLN A 42 -12.40 2.64 -7.70
N LYS A 43 -13.68 2.41 -8.01
CA LYS A 43 -14.55 3.41 -8.68
C LYS A 43 -14.66 4.72 -7.90
N GLU A 44 -14.83 4.65 -6.58
CA GLU A 44 -14.95 5.85 -5.73
C GLU A 44 -13.63 6.62 -5.67
N ALA A 45 -12.52 5.92 -5.48
CA ALA A 45 -11.19 6.53 -5.48
C ALA A 45 -10.91 7.25 -6.80
N LYS A 46 -11.23 6.63 -7.95
CA LYS A 46 -11.10 7.26 -9.27
C LYS A 46 -11.93 8.52 -9.42
N ASN A 47 -13.16 8.53 -8.91
CA ASN A 47 -14.02 9.71 -8.97
C ASN A 47 -13.43 10.88 -8.18
N ILE A 48 -12.90 10.62 -6.97
CA ILE A 48 -12.23 11.64 -6.17
C ILE A 48 -10.98 12.15 -6.88
N ILE A 49 -10.17 11.27 -7.45
CA ILE A 49 -8.97 11.66 -8.22
C ILE A 49 -9.33 12.54 -9.42
N LYS A 50 -10.41 12.24 -10.16
CA LYS A 50 -10.88 13.10 -11.25
C LYS A 50 -11.23 14.52 -10.77
N VAL A 51 -11.88 14.64 -9.61
CA VAL A 51 -12.17 15.96 -9.01
C VAL A 51 -10.87 16.69 -8.65
N ILE A 52 -9.89 15.99 -8.07
CA ILE A 52 -8.59 16.57 -7.74
C ILE A 52 -7.87 17.04 -9.01
N ILE A 53 -7.86 16.24 -10.07
CA ILE A 53 -7.27 16.61 -11.38
C ILE A 53 -7.89 17.91 -11.89
N GLU A 54 -9.22 18.03 -11.90
CA GLU A 54 -9.88 19.25 -12.38
C GLU A 54 -9.59 20.48 -11.50
N LYS A 55 -9.53 20.31 -10.18
CA LYS A 55 -9.10 21.38 -9.27
C LYS A 55 -7.68 21.87 -9.59
N ILE A 56 -6.73 20.95 -9.73
CA ILE A 56 -5.33 21.30 -10.03
C ILE A 56 -5.21 21.98 -11.39
N LYS A 57 -5.92 21.53 -12.41
CA LYS A 57 -5.98 22.20 -13.72
C LYS A 57 -6.52 23.64 -13.64
N ASN A 58 -7.35 23.92 -12.65
CA ASN A 58 -7.86 25.27 -12.34
C ASN A 58 -6.97 26.02 -11.33
N ASN A 59 -5.71 25.59 -11.12
CA ASN A 59 -4.75 26.16 -10.18
C ASN A 59 -5.21 26.13 -8.70
N ILE A 60 -6.04 25.17 -8.33
CA ILE A 60 -6.51 24.94 -6.96
C ILE A 60 -5.78 23.70 -6.40
N PRO A 61 -4.71 23.86 -5.61
CA PRO A 61 -4.05 22.73 -4.96
C PRO A 61 -5.05 21.96 -4.09
N SER A 62 -4.98 20.64 -4.15
CA SER A 62 -5.91 19.79 -3.40
C SER A 62 -5.16 18.68 -2.70
N HIS A 63 -5.27 18.68 -1.36
CA HIS A 63 -4.58 17.71 -0.52
C HIS A 63 -5.41 16.44 -0.39
N LEU A 64 -4.73 15.29 -0.30
CA LEU A 64 -5.40 13.99 -0.19
C LEU A 64 -4.64 13.02 0.71
N ILE A 65 -5.40 12.14 1.36
CA ILE A 65 -4.89 10.97 2.06
C ILE A 65 -5.52 9.71 1.48
N ILE A 66 -4.69 8.68 1.27
CA ILE A 66 -5.14 7.37 0.81
C ILE A 66 -4.95 6.36 1.93
N ASP A 67 -6.06 5.78 2.38
CA ASP A 67 -6.10 4.68 3.34
C ASP A 67 -6.38 3.37 2.61
N GLY A 68 -5.70 2.30 2.98
CA GLY A 68 -5.92 0.99 2.39
C GLY A 68 -4.83 -0.02 2.73
N ILE A 69 -5.15 -1.28 2.55
CA ILE A 69 -4.25 -2.41 2.83
C ILE A 69 -2.96 -2.30 2.00
N GLN A 70 -1.88 -2.85 2.52
CA GLN A 70 -0.61 -2.91 1.79
C GLN A 70 -0.77 -3.71 0.47
N GLY A 71 -0.16 -3.21 -0.61
CA GLY A 71 -0.24 -3.85 -1.93
C GLY A 71 -1.50 -3.54 -2.74
N HIS A 72 -2.44 -2.72 -2.23
CA HIS A 72 -3.68 -2.34 -2.92
C HIS A 72 -3.54 -1.15 -3.88
N GLY A 73 -2.33 -0.65 -4.14
CA GLY A 73 -2.09 0.34 -5.18
C GLY A 73 -2.16 1.81 -4.73
N LYS A 74 -1.99 2.12 -3.42
CA LYS A 74 -1.98 3.51 -2.91
C LYS A 74 -0.95 4.39 -3.62
N THR A 75 0.32 3.98 -3.61
CA THR A 75 1.43 4.67 -4.28
C THR A 75 1.21 4.76 -5.79
N THR A 76 0.67 3.69 -6.40
CA THR A 76 0.30 3.66 -7.81
C THR A 76 -0.72 4.74 -8.17
N LEU A 77 -1.74 4.94 -7.34
CA LEU A 77 -2.78 5.95 -7.57
C LEU A 77 -2.22 7.38 -7.55
N ILE A 78 -1.23 7.66 -6.70
CA ILE A 78 -0.53 8.96 -6.67
C ILE A 78 0.32 9.16 -7.93
N ARG A 79 1.03 8.12 -8.38
CA ARG A 79 1.80 8.18 -9.64
C ARG A 79 0.90 8.39 -10.85
N ILE A 80 -0.27 7.77 -10.86
CA ILE A 80 -1.29 8.02 -11.88
C ILE A 80 -1.74 9.48 -11.83
N LEU A 81 -2.07 10.02 -10.65
CA LEU A 81 -2.43 11.44 -10.50
C LEU A 81 -1.35 12.34 -11.09
N SER A 82 -0.08 12.07 -10.75
CA SER A 82 1.05 12.82 -11.29
C SER A 82 1.13 12.76 -12.82
N ASN A 83 0.94 11.58 -13.41
CA ASN A 83 0.98 11.41 -14.86
C ASN A 83 -0.21 12.10 -15.58
N GLU A 84 -1.42 12.05 -15.00
CA GLU A 84 -2.64 12.64 -15.60
C GLU A 84 -2.56 14.16 -15.72
N ILE A 85 -1.76 14.82 -14.89
CA ILE A 85 -1.62 16.29 -14.89
C ILE A 85 -0.21 16.74 -15.25
N ASP A 86 0.65 15.83 -15.69
CA ASP A 86 2.07 16.10 -15.95
C ASP A 86 2.78 16.84 -14.79
N ALA A 87 2.54 16.36 -13.55
CA ALA A 87 3.09 16.94 -12.33
C ALA A 87 4.50 16.43 -12.03
N GLU A 88 5.26 17.19 -11.26
CA GLU A 88 6.49 16.72 -10.62
C GLU A 88 6.17 16.03 -9.30
N LEU A 89 6.41 14.73 -9.23
CA LEU A 89 6.20 13.93 -8.03
C LEU A 89 7.47 13.91 -7.17
N ILE A 90 7.34 14.43 -5.95
CA ILE A 90 8.39 14.45 -4.93
C ILE A 90 7.98 13.45 -3.85
N GLU A 91 8.61 12.27 -3.86
CA GLU A 91 8.24 11.14 -2.98
C GLU A 91 9.19 11.02 -1.80
N THR A 92 8.65 10.61 -0.65
CA THR A 92 9.39 10.14 0.52
C THR A 92 8.56 9.15 1.34
N ILE A 93 9.18 8.52 2.34
CA ILE A 93 8.51 7.59 3.26
C ILE A 93 8.47 8.23 4.65
N GLY A 94 7.37 8.05 5.38
CA GLY A 94 7.18 8.67 6.69
C GLY A 94 8.31 8.42 7.69
N SER A 95 8.88 7.20 7.69
CA SER A 95 10.02 6.85 8.57
C SER A 95 11.32 7.60 8.25
N GLN A 96 11.45 8.13 7.02
CA GLN A 96 12.63 8.88 6.56
C GLN A 96 12.47 10.40 6.72
N LEU A 97 11.26 10.88 7.06
CA LEU A 97 10.99 12.30 7.16
C LEU A 97 11.12 12.80 8.60
N ASP A 98 11.98 13.79 8.79
CA ASP A 98 12.22 14.45 10.05
C ASP A 98 12.39 15.98 9.85
N PRO A 99 12.46 16.77 10.94
CA PRO A 99 12.60 18.23 10.85
C PRO A 99 13.83 18.71 10.09
N ASP A 100 14.90 17.93 10.06
CA ASP A 100 16.18 18.34 9.46
C ASP A 100 16.15 18.21 7.94
N ASN A 101 15.37 17.25 7.40
CA ASN A 101 15.29 17.03 5.96
C ASN A 101 14.03 17.60 5.30
N ILE A 102 12.99 18.01 6.05
CA ILE A 102 11.84 18.75 5.50
C ILE A 102 12.26 19.93 4.60
N PRO A 103 13.22 20.78 4.98
CA PRO A 103 13.68 21.90 4.13
C PRO A 103 14.17 21.47 2.75
N PHE A 104 14.77 20.30 2.62
CA PHE A 104 15.22 19.75 1.33
C PHE A 104 14.03 19.51 0.39
N TYR A 105 12.96 18.87 0.86
CA TYR A 105 11.77 18.64 0.07
C TYR A 105 11.06 19.94 -0.31
N LEU A 106 10.99 20.91 0.62
CA LEU A 106 10.41 22.22 0.34
C LEU A 106 11.21 23.02 -0.70
N ALA A 107 12.53 22.88 -0.70
CA ALA A 107 13.38 23.47 -1.74
C ALA A 107 13.08 22.87 -3.12
N ARG A 108 12.91 21.55 -3.21
CA ARG A 108 12.49 20.86 -4.45
C ARG A 108 11.13 21.36 -4.94
N ILE A 109 10.14 21.50 -4.05
CA ILE A 109 8.82 22.07 -4.37
C ILE A 109 8.96 23.46 -4.98
N ASN A 110 9.78 24.35 -4.39
CA ASN A 110 9.99 25.70 -4.86
C ASN A 110 10.69 25.78 -6.23
N LEU A 111 11.58 24.82 -6.50
CA LEU A 111 12.35 24.75 -7.77
C LEU A 111 11.60 24.03 -8.89
N SER A 112 10.51 23.36 -8.58
CA SER A 112 9.72 22.61 -9.57
C SER A 112 9.25 23.52 -10.70
N LYS A 113 9.37 23.05 -11.95
CA LYS A 113 8.86 23.76 -13.14
C LYS A 113 7.40 23.39 -13.43
N LYS A 114 6.95 22.23 -12.98
CA LYS A 114 5.59 21.70 -13.12
C LYS A 114 4.79 21.91 -11.83
N HIS A 115 3.52 21.51 -11.81
CA HIS A 115 2.76 21.46 -10.55
C HIS A 115 3.41 20.43 -9.62
N PRO A 116 3.87 20.80 -8.40
CA PRO A 116 4.50 19.83 -7.51
C PRO A 116 3.46 19.05 -6.72
N ILE A 117 3.65 17.73 -6.65
CA ILE A 117 2.96 16.85 -5.72
C ILE A 117 3.98 16.37 -4.69
N PHE A 118 3.80 16.71 -3.43
CA PHE A 118 4.61 16.19 -2.33
C PHE A 118 3.89 14.99 -1.72
N PHE A 119 4.47 13.81 -1.88
CA PHE A 119 3.89 12.55 -1.44
C PHE A 119 4.71 11.90 -0.32
N ILE A 120 4.02 11.58 0.78
CA ILE A 120 4.59 10.81 1.90
C ILE A 120 3.88 9.46 1.96
N ASP A 121 4.60 8.39 1.61
CA ASP A 121 4.10 7.04 1.80
C ASP A 121 4.29 6.60 3.27
N GLU A 122 3.41 5.72 3.76
CA GLU A 122 3.44 5.21 5.14
C GLU A 122 3.56 6.32 6.20
N ILE A 123 2.76 7.39 6.09
CA ILE A 123 2.82 8.55 6.99
C ILE A 123 2.63 8.18 8.46
N ASP A 124 1.93 7.10 8.74
CA ASP A 124 1.72 6.56 10.09
C ASP A 124 3.01 6.02 10.75
N THR A 125 4.09 5.87 10.00
CA THR A 125 5.44 5.54 10.54
C THR A 125 6.19 6.78 11.03
N MET A 126 5.73 7.98 10.68
CA MET A 126 6.29 9.25 11.12
C MET A 126 5.93 9.54 12.58
N LYS A 127 6.85 10.15 13.33
CA LYS A 127 6.56 10.57 14.71
C LYS A 127 5.43 11.61 14.73
N PRO A 128 4.40 11.49 15.57
CA PRO A 128 3.25 12.41 15.59
C PRO A 128 3.64 13.89 15.70
N ARG A 129 4.68 14.20 16.48
CA ARG A 129 5.20 15.57 16.61
C ARG A 129 5.74 16.14 15.29
N TYR A 130 6.24 15.29 14.38
CA TYR A 130 6.76 15.70 13.07
C TYR A 130 5.63 15.88 12.06
N ILE A 131 4.58 15.03 12.14
CA ILE A 131 3.35 15.20 11.34
C ILE A 131 2.74 16.58 11.62
N LYS A 132 2.72 17.04 12.87
CA LYS A 132 2.20 18.37 13.24
C LYS A 132 2.99 19.52 12.62
N LEU A 133 4.27 19.35 12.30
CA LEU A 133 5.07 20.38 11.61
C LEU A 133 4.61 20.59 10.16
N LEU A 134 3.90 19.63 9.58
CA LEU A 134 3.34 19.76 8.23
C LEU A 134 2.11 20.68 8.19
N ASN A 135 1.42 20.89 9.31
CA ASN A 135 0.17 21.67 9.36
C ASN A 135 0.29 23.06 8.70
N PRO A 136 1.23 23.95 9.11
CA PRO A 136 1.35 25.26 8.47
C PRO A 136 1.84 25.19 7.03
N ILE A 137 2.57 24.13 6.68
CA ILE A 137 3.08 23.90 5.33
C ILE A 137 1.93 23.57 4.37
N ILE A 138 0.96 22.74 4.82
CA ILE A 138 -0.18 22.31 4.03
C ILE A 138 -1.22 23.43 3.97
N GLU A 139 -1.53 24.07 5.10
CA GLU A 139 -2.65 25.02 5.20
C GLU A 139 -2.31 26.39 4.59
N TYR A 140 -1.09 26.90 4.85
CA TYR A 140 -0.71 28.27 4.49
C TYR A 140 0.41 28.34 3.46
N PHE A 141 0.94 27.22 3.00
CA PHE A 141 2.13 27.17 2.14
C PHE A 141 3.27 28.01 2.70
N GLN A 142 3.59 27.84 3.99
CA GLN A 142 4.68 28.58 4.65
C GLN A 142 5.35 27.78 5.75
N ILE A 143 6.63 28.10 5.98
CA ILE A 143 7.41 27.61 7.12
C ILE A 143 8.25 28.77 7.69
N ASN A 144 8.25 28.97 9.02
CA ASN A 144 9.01 30.06 9.67
C ASN A 144 8.81 31.42 8.96
N SER A 145 7.56 31.77 8.65
CA SER A 145 7.16 33.00 7.93
C SER A 145 7.67 33.11 6.47
N LYS A 146 8.34 32.10 5.94
CA LYS A 146 8.74 32.04 4.52
C LYS A 146 7.66 31.33 3.71
N LYS A 147 7.25 31.98 2.60
CA LYS A 147 6.29 31.39 1.66
C LYS A 147 6.91 30.26 0.86
N ILE A 148 6.11 29.24 0.59
CA ILE A 148 6.41 28.09 -0.24
C ILE A 148 5.48 28.15 -1.45
N ARG A 149 5.96 27.71 -2.60
CA ARG A 149 5.13 27.56 -3.78
C ARG A 149 3.93 26.65 -3.48
N PRO A 150 2.69 27.01 -3.88
CA PRO A 150 1.54 26.14 -3.74
C PRO A 150 1.78 24.77 -4.41
N PHE A 151 1.40 23.70 -3.72
CA PHE A 151 1.60 22.33 -4.15
C PHE A 151 0.41 21.44 -3.70
N THR A 152 0.27 20.26 -4.29
CA THR A 152 -0.64 19.24 -3.77
C THR A 152 0.12 18.37 -2.77
N PHE A 153 -0.39 18.31 -1.55
CA PHE A 153 0.08 17.35 -0.56
C PHE A 153 -0.70 16.04 -0.70
N ALA A 154 0.00 14.92 -0.73
CA ALA A 154 -0.57 13.60 -0.74
C ALA A 154 0.11 12.73 0.31
N CYS A 155 -0.65 11.87 0.98
CA CYS A 155 -0.05 10.86 1.85
C CYS A 155 -0.82 9.55 1.79
N ALA A 156 -0.15 8.46 2.14
CA ALA A 156 -0.74 7.14 2.23
C ALA A 156 -0.50 6.52 3.60
N THR A 157 -1.47 5.72 4.07
CA THR A 157 -1.40 5.03 5.35
C THR A 157 -2.07 3.67 5.27
N ILE A 158 -1.68 2.76 6.16
CA ILE A 158 -2.40 1.52 6.46
C ILE A 158 -3.16 1.63 7.79
N ASN A 159 -2.93 2.69 8.55
CA ASN A 159 -3.45 2.85 9.91
C ASN A 159 -4.01 4.27 10.13
N LYS A 160 -5.09 4.59 9.41
CA LYS A 160 -5.79 5.87 9.58
C LYS A 160 -6.29 6.10 11.01
N ALA A 161 -6.65 5.03 11.73
CA ALA A 161 -7.09 5.12 13.12
C ALA A 161 -5.99 5.71 14.04
N PHE A 162 -4.72 5.36 13.81
CA PHE A 162 -3.59 5.95 14.52
C PHE A 162 -3.49 7.46 14.27
N LEU A 163 -3.65 7.91 13.03
CA LEU A 163 -3.62 9.33 12.69
C LEU A 163 -4.78 10.10 13.33
N LEU A 164 -6.00 9.53 13.31
CA LEU A 164 -7.16 10.10 13.99
C LEU A 164 -6.94 10.26 15.49
N GLN A 165 -6.29 9.30 16.12
CA GLN A 165 -6.01 9.36 17.56
C GLN A 165 -4.88 10.34 17.92
N LYS A 166 -3.81 10.39 17.12
CA LYS A 166 -2.56 11.08 17.47
C LYS A 166 -2.42 12.46 16.82
N THR A 167 -3.04 12.67 15.68
CA THR A 167 -2.91 13.88 14.86
C THR A 167 -4.22 14.25 14.16
N PRO A 168 -5.36 14.40 14.89
CA PRO A 168 -6.64 14.74 14.29
C PRO A 168 -6.55 16.07 13.51
N ASP A 169 -5.92 17.09 14.09
CA ASP A 169 -5.75 18.41 13.46
C ASP A 169 -5.07 18.37 12.09
N PHE A 170 -4.21 17.37 11.86
CA PHE A 170 -3.57 17.17 10.57
C PHE A 170 -4.57 16.64 9.53
N LEU A 171 -5.42 15.69 9.92
CA LEU A 171 -6.42 15.12 9.03
C LEU A 171 -7.49 16.12 8.63
N ASP A 172 -7.86 17.06 9.52
CA ASP A 172 -8.85 18.12 9.24
C ASP A 172 -8.38 19.07 8.12
N ARG A 173 -7.07 19.15 7.85
CA ARG A 173 -6.49 19.97 6.79
C ARG A 173 -6.42 19.26 5.44
N ILE A 174 -6.79 17.99 5.39
CA ILE A 174 -6.76 17.19 4.17
C ILE A 174 -8.20 16.95 3.70
N PRO A 175 -8.69 17.69 2.69
CA PRO A 175 -10.11 17.62 2.31
C PRO A 175 -10.51 16.33 1.61
N HIS A 176 -9.58 15.61 0.99
CA HIS A 176 -9.90 14.40 0.25
C HIS A 176 -9.36 13.17 0.96
N HIS A 177 -10.28 12.37 1.50
CA HIS A 177 -9.99 11.09 2.12
C HIS A 177 -10.42 9.97 1.17
N ILE A 178 -9.46 9.25 0.63
CA ILE A 178 -9.68 8.13 -0.27
C ILE A 178 -9.45 6.84 0.52
N LYS A 179 -10.44 5.96 0.51
CA LYS A 179 -10.29 4.60 0.99
C LYS A 179 -10.21 3.66 -0.20
N LEU A 180 -9.14 2.87 -0.29
CA LEU A 180 -9.07 1.82 -1.28
C LEU A 180 -9.84 0.60 -0.78
N GLU A 181 -10.78 0.18 -1.62
CA GLU A 181 -11.55 -1.01 -1.37
C GLU A 181 -10.76 -2.27 -1.76
N ARG A 182 -11.26 -3.38 -1.30
CA ARG A 182 -10.75 -4.69 -1.68
C ARG A 182 -11.06 -4.97 -3.15
N TYR A 183 -10.14 -5.64 -3.83
CA TYR A 183 -10.37 -6.12 -5.18
C TYR A 183 -11.24 -7.38 -5.17
N THR A 184 -12.06 -7.54 -6.19
CA THR A 184 -12.76 -8.80 -6.49
C THR A 184 -11.84 -9.74 -7.26
N ASP A 185 -12.20 -11.03 -7.32
CA ASP A 185 -11.46 -12.02 -8.12
C ASP A 185 -11.37 -11.60 -9.60
N LEU A 186 -12.46 -11.06 -10.17
CA LEU A 186 -12.49 -10.58 -11.56
C LEU A 186 -11.58 -9.36 -11.77
N GLU A 187 -11.51 -8.46 -10.81
CA GLU A 187 -10.58 -7.32 -10.88
C GLU A 187 -9.13 -7.78 -10.79
N ILE A 188 -8.82 -8.74 -9.92
CA ILE A 188 -7.48 -9.35 -9.86
C ILE A 188 -7.14 -10.03 -11.19
N GLN A 189 -8.04 -10.83 -11.76
CA GLN A 189 -7.82 -11.43 -13.08
C GLN A 189 -7.57 -10.38 -14.16
N THR A 190 -8.33 -9.27 -14.13
CA THR A 190 -8.13 -8.15 -15.06
C THR A 190 -6.73 -7.54 -14.91
N ILE A 191 -6.26 -7.35 -13.68
CA ILE A 191 -4.90 -6.86 -13.39
C ILE A 191 -3.85 -7.83 -13.93
N LEU A 192 -4.02 -9.13 -13.71
CA LEU A 192 -3.11 -10.16 -14.23
C LEU A 192 -3.07 -10.17 -15.75
N TYR A 193 -4.22 -10.04 -16.43
CA TYR A 193 -4.26 -9.94 -17.90
C TYR A 193 -3.56 -8.69 -18.40
N GLN A 194 -3.72 -7.54 -17.73
CA GLN A 194 -2.97 -6.32 -18.10
C GLN A 194 -1.46 -6.52 -17.94
N TYR A 195 -1.03 -7.19 -16.87
CA TYR A 195 0.38 -7.52 -16.66
C TYR A 195 0.92 -8.46 -17.74
N ILE A 196 0.22 -9.54 -18.03
CA ILE A 196 0.58 -10.53 -19.06
C ILE A 196 0.73 -9.87 -20.44
N ASN A 197 -0.21 -9.01 -20.80
CA ASN A 197 -0.17 -8.25 -22.05
C ASN A 197 1.05 -7.32 -22.11
N GLN A 198 1.39 -6.67 -21.00
CA GLN A 198 2.56 -5.77 -20.93
C GLN A 198 3.88 -6.54 -21.13
N ILE A 199 3.99 -7.74 -20.56
CA ILE A 199 5.20 -8.58 -20.69
C ILE A 199 5.18 -9.50 -21.93
N GLN A 200 4.10 -9.42 -22.74
CA GLN A 200 3.93 -10.21 -23.97
C GLN A 200 4.06 -11.73 -23.76
N GLN A 201 3.57 -12.23 -22.62
CA GLN A 201 3.52 -13.65 -22.32
C GLN A 201 2.13 -14.23 -22.58
N LYS A 202 2.03 -15.58 -22.56
CA LYS A 202 0.77 -16.32 -22.63
C LYS A 202 0.64 -17.21 -21.41
N VAL A 203 -0.55 -17.29 -20.85
CA VAL A 203 -0.87 -18.11 -19.68
C VAL A 203 -2.28 -18.65 -19.85
N ASP A 204 -2.51 -19.88 -19.41
CA ASP A 204 -3.82 -20.50 -19.41
C ASP A 204 -4.77 -19.77 -18.43
N GLU A 205 -6.01 -19.62 -18.82
CA GLU A 205 -7.04 -18.97 -17.99
C GLU A 205 -7.22 -19.65 -16.62
N GLU A 206 -7.03 -20.97 -16.58
CA GLU A 206 -7.10 -21.74 -15.35
C GLU A 206 -6.04 -21.31 -14.33
N ILE A 207 -4.81 -21.03 -14.78
CA ILE A 207 -3.72 -20.51 -13.91
C ILE A 207 -4.09 -19.13 -13.35
N ILE A 208 -4.64 -18.26 -14.18
CA ILE A 208 -5.10 -16.93 -13.75
C ILE A 208 -6.18 -17.06 -12.69
N ARG A 209 -7.13 -17.96 -12.87
CA ARG A 209 -8.20 -18.24 -11.91
C ARG A 209 -7.63 -18.77 -10.59
N ILE A 210 -6.72 -19.73 -10.63
CA ILE A 210 -6.07 -20.27 -9.43
C ILE A 210 -5.32 -19.17 -8.67
N ILE A 211 -4.54 -18.35 -9.36
CA ILE A 211 -3.79 -17.24 -8.73
C ILE A 211 -4.75 -16.23 -8.10
N SER A 212 -5.82 -15.83 -8.81
CA SER A 212 -6.78 -14.85 -8.27
C SER A 212 -7.46 -15.33 -6.98
N GLN A 213 -7.77 -16.61 -6.88
CA GLN A 213 -8.36 -17.23 -5.69
C GLN A 213 -7.37 -17.38 -4.53
N ASN A 214 -6.06 -17.37 -4.80
CA ASN A 214 -5.02 -17.67 -3.82
C ASN A 214 -4.14 -16.46 -3.41
N CYS A 215 -4.43 -15.27 -3.89
CA CYS A 215 -3.65 -14.05 -3.61
C CYS A 215 -4.21 -13.19 -2.46
N LYS A 216 -5.23 -13.62 -1.71
CA LYS A 216 -5.93 -12.82 -0.70
C LYS A 216 -6.43 -11.47 -1.26
N PHE A 217 -6.89 -11.43 -2.52
CA PHE A 217 -7.36 -10.24 -3.25
C PHE A 217 -6.34 -9.09 -3.30
N ASN A 218 -5.07 -9.43 -3.23
CA ASN A 218 -3.97 -8.47 -3.21
C ASN A 218 -3.25 -8.46 -4.56
N PRO A 219 -3.30 -7.34 -5.31
CA PRO A 219 -2.66 -7.22 -6.62
C PRO A 219 -1.16 -7.51 -6.61
N ARG A 220 -0.42 -7.01 -5.60
CA ARG A 220 1.02 -7.25 -5.48
C ARG A 220 1.32 -8.74 -5.33
N ARG A 221 0.55 -9.42 -4.48
CA ARG A 221 0.71 -10.86 -4.25
C ARG A 221 0.33 -11.67 -5.50
N SER A 222 -0.74 -11.28 -6.22
CA SER A 222 -1.14 -11.97 -7.44
C SER A 222 -0.09 -11.89 -8.53
N ILE A 223 0.56 -10.72 -8.70
CA ILE A 223 1.65 -10.53 -9.66
C ILE A 223 2.85 -11.38 -9.24
N SER A 224 3.24 -11.39 -7.97
CA SER A 224 4.36 -12.21 -7.48
C SER A 224 4.14 -13.71 -7.74
N LEU A 225 2.93 -14.23 -7.47
CA LEU A 225 2.59 -15.63 -7.77
C LEU A 225 2.69 -15.94 -9.27
N LEU A 226 2.28 -14.99 -10.12
CA LEU A 226 2.35 -15.16 -11.56
C LEU A 226 3.80 -15.11 -12.08
N GLU A 227 4.64 -14.21 -11.54
CA GLU A 227 6.07 -14.14 -11.86
C GLU A 227 6.79 -15.44 -11.52
N ASP A 228 6.52 -16.00 -10.33
CA ASP A 228 7.08 -17.27 -9.92
C ASP A 228 6.57 -18.43 -10.81
N TYR A 229 5.29 -18.38 -11.22
CA TYR A 229 4.77 -19.34 -12.18
C TYR A 229 5.48 -19.29 -13.54
N PHE A 230 5.86 -18.10 -14.02
CA PHE A 230 6.62 -18.01 -15.29
C PHE A 230 7.98 -18.70 -15.22
N ILE A 231 8.57 -18.81 -14.04
CA ILE A 231 9.86 -19.47 -13.82
C ILE A 231 9.67 -20.98 -13.59
N ILE A 232 8.77 -21.34 -12.67
CA ILE A 232 8.60 -22.71 -12.17
C ILE A 232 7.75 -23.56 -13.12
N LYS A 233 6.77 -22.95 -13.81
CA LYS A 233 5.82 -23.60 -14.74
C LYS A 233 4.90 -24.68 -14.09
N ASP A 234 4.87 -24.71 -12.76
CA ASP A 234 4.00 -25.57 -11.96
C ASP A 234 3.31 -24.74 -10.89
N ILE A 235 2.01 -24.54 -11.02
CA ILE A 235 1.25 -23.72 -10.09
C ILE A 235 1.17 -24.34 -8.68
N ASN A 236 1.12 -25.66 -8.56
CA ASN A 236 1.08 -26.32 -7.27
C ASN A 236 2.41 -26.12 -6.51
N GLN A 237 3.53 -26.20 -7.24
CA GLN A 237 4.84 -25.91 -6.68
C GLN A 237 4.94 -24.44 -6.22
N VAL A 238 4.41 -23.49 -7.01
CA VAL A 238 4.36 -22.07 -6.62
C VAL A 238 3.54 -21.89 -5.32
N LEU A 239 2.33 -22.42 -5.25
CA LEU A 239 1.49 -22.33 -4.06
C LEU A 239 2.19 -22.94 -2.83
N THR A 240 2.85 -24.08 -3.01
CA THR A 240 3.62 -24.74 -1.95
C THR A 240 4.79 -23.87 -1.46
N ASN A 241 5.56 -23.26 -2.36
CA ASN A 241 6.65 -22.36 -2.02
C ASN A 241 6.20 -21.13 -1.24
N HIS A 242 5.00 -20.62 -1.54
CA HIS A 242 4.36 -19.53 -0.80
C HIS A 242 3.61 -19.99 0.45
N HIS A 243 3.70 -21.28 0.82
CA HIS A 243 3.01 -21.89 1.95
C HIS A 243 1.48 -21.72 1.91
N ILE A 244 0.90 -21.60 0.72
CA ILE A 244 -0.54 -21.47 0.50
C ILE A 244 -1.16 -22.87 0.52
N ILE A 245 -2.19 -23.04 1.36
CA ILE A 245 -2.89 -24.30 1.52
C ILE A 245 -4.21 -24.29 0.70
N LYS A 246 -5.07 -23.30 0.96
CA LYS A 246 -6.38 -23.19 0.33
C LYS A 246 -6.87 -21.74 0.38
N ASN A 247 -7.44 -21.22 -0.71
CA ASN A 247 -8.02 -19.88 -0.77
C ASN A 247 -7.07 -18.77 -0.26
N GLY A 248 -5.79 -18.86 -0.59
CA GLY A 248 -4.78 -17.90 -0.14
C GLY A 248 -4.35 -18.01 1.32
N LEU A 249 -4.98 -18.91 2.09
CA LEU A 249 -4.59 -19.16 3.49
C LEU A 249 -3.26 -19.88 3.56
N THR A 250 -2.38 -19.37 4.40
CA THR A 250 -1.06 -19.96 4.68
C THR A 250 -1.12 -20.89 5.88
N LYS A 251 -0.06 -21.67 6.07
CA LYS A 251 0.10 -22.50 7.30
C LYS A 251 -0.12 -21.68 8.57
N LYS A 252 0.33 -20.41 8.59
CA LYS A 252 0.16 -19.55 9.76
C LYS A 252 -1.30 -19.13 9.95
N ASP A 253 -2.05 -18.85 8.89
CA ASP A 253 -3.49 -18.59 8.99
C ASP A 253 -4.23 -19.79 9.60
N ILE A 254 -3.86 -21.01 9.17
CA ILE A 254 -4.45 -22.25 9.70
C ILE A 254 -4.09 -22.45 11.18
N GLU A 255 -2.83 -22.23 11.57
CA GLU A 255 -2.41 -22.29 12.97
C GLU A 255 -3.23 -21.33 13.86
N ILE A 256 -3.50 -20.13 13.37
CA ILE A 256 -4.36 -19.15 14.06
C ILE A 256 -5.79 -19.69 14.23
N LEU A 257 -6.38 -20.24 13.18
CA LEU A 257 -7.74 -20.80 13.22
C LEU A 257 -7.81 -22.04 14.12
N GLU A 258 -6.84 -22.93 14.04
CA GLU A 258 -6.75 -24.12 14.89
C GLU A 258 -6.64 -23.73 16.36
N PHE A 259 -5.77 -22.76 16.69
CA PHE A 259 -5.68 -22.28 18.06
C PHE A 259 -7.01 -21.68 18.54
N LEU A 260 -7.65 -20.82 17.76
CA LEU A 260 -8.96 -20.26 18.10
C LEU A 260 -10.03 -21.33 18.26
N ASN A 261 -9.94 -22.44 17.52
CA ASN A 261 -10.88 -23.58 17.62
C ASN A 261 -10.73 -24.37 18.94
N THR A 262 -9.59 -24.27 19.61
CA THR A 262 -9.40 -24.89 20.95
C THR A 262 -10.04 -24.08 22.08
N LEU A 263 -10.42 -22.83 21.81
CA LEU A 263 -10.91 -21.92 22.84
C LEU A 263 -12.43 -21.99 22.97
N SER A 264 -12.91 -22.04 24.21
CA SER A 264 -14.33 -21.91 24.57
C SER A 264 -14.77 -20.44 24.75
N LYS A 265 -13.83 -19.51 24.88
CA LYS A 265 -14.08 -18.07 25.11
C LYS A 265 -13.29 -17.22 24.15
N PRO A 266 -13.83 -16.03 23.76
CA PRO A 266 -13.11 -15.09 22.94
C PRO A 266 -11.79 -14.60 23.58
N ILE A 267 -10.78 -14.29 22.74
CA ILE A 267 -9.45 -13.86 23.15
C ILE A 267 -9.08 -12.48 22.60
N GLY A 268 -8.28 -11.70 23.33
CA GLY A 268 -7.74 -10.41 22.85
C GLY A 268 -6.64 -10.59 21.79
N SER A 269 -6.43 -9.56 20.94
CA SER A 269 -5.42 -9.59 19.86
C SER A 269 -4.00 -9.90 20.35
N ASN A 270 -3.56 -9.20 21.39
CA ASN A 270 -2.21 -9.38 21.93
C ASN A 270 -1.99 -10.82 22.48
N ALA A 271 -2.96 -11.32 23.25
CA ALA A 271 -2.88 -12.66 23.79
C ALA A 271 -2.91 -13.74 22.69
N LEU A 272 -3.71 -13.56 21.65
CA LEU A 272 -3.74 -14.45 20.48
C LEU A 272 -2.40 -14.43 19.75
N ALA A 273 -1.89 -13.23 19.42
CA ALA A 273 -0.62 -13.07 18.72
C ALA A 273 0.53 -13.76 19.45
N MET A 274 0.65 -13.56 20.76
CA MET A 274 1.67 -14.24 21.58
C MET A 274 1.56 -15.77 21.52
N LYS A 275 0.33 -16.33 21.52
CA LYS A 275 0.12 -17.78 21.47
C LYS A 275 0.53 -18.39 20.14
N VAL A 276 0.33 -17.66 19.04
CA VAL A 276 0.75 -18.11 17.71
C VAL A 276 2.13 -17.57 17.29
N LYS A 277 2.92 -17.07 18.25
CA LYS A 277 4.30 -16.58 18.06
C LYS A 277 4.41 -15.45 17.02
N LEU A 278 3.49 -14.48 17.10
CA LEU A 278 3.47 -13.24 16.31
C LEU A 278 3.53 -12.03 17.26
N THR A 279 3.94 -10.88 16.72
CA THR A 279 3.67 -9.61 17.37
C THR A 279 2.19 -9.23 17.16
N GLU A 280 1.60 -8.46 18.07
CA GLU A 280 0.22 -7.99 17.89
C GLU A 280 0.05 -7.18 16.59
N LYS A 281 1.03 -6.33 16.26
CA LYS A 281 1.03 -5.52 15.04
C LYS A 281 1.02 -6.40 13.78
N GLU A 282 1.86 -7.42 13.74
CA GLU A 282 1.94 -8.38 12.63
C GLU A 282 0.60 -9.13 12.47
N TYR A 283 0.03 -9.66 13.56
CA TYR A 283 -1.26 -10.32 13.53
C TYR A 283 -2.37 -9.42 12.96
N ILE A 284 -2.49 -8.19 13.49
CA ILE A 284 -3.54 -7.23 13.10
C ILE A 284 -3.39 -6.76 11.64
N ILE A 285 -2.17 -6.66 11.13
CA ILE A 285 -1.93 -6.13 9.77
C ILE A 285 -1.97 -7.23 8.72
N GLU A 286 -1.37 -8.38 8.98
CA GLU A 286 -1.15 -9.40 7.95
C GLU A 286 -2.21 -10.51 7.92
N TYR A 287 -2.73 -10.89 9.08
CA TYR A 287 -3.60 -12.08 9.19
C TYR A 287 -5.05 -11.73 9.49
N GLU A 288 -5.31 -10.93 10.51
CA GLU A 288 -6.67 -10.66 10.99
C GLU A 288 -7.60 -10.09 9.91
N PRO A 289 -7.20 -9.11 9.06
CA PRO A 289 -8.11 -8.50 8.12
C PRO A 289 -8.72 -9.52 7.14
N TYR A 290 -7.90 -10.43 6.63
CA TYR A 290 -8.38 -11.45 5.71
C TYR A 290 -9.28 -12.49 6.39
N LEU A 291 -8.91 -12.94 7.58
CA LEU A 291 -9.70 -13.93 8.33
C LEU A 291 -11.07 -13.39 8.75
N VAL A 292 -11.14 -12.12 9.16
CA VAL A 292 -12.40 -11.44 9.51
C VAL A 292 -13.27 -11.27 8.27
N GLU A 293 -12.69 -10.81 7.18
CA GLU A 293 -13.42 -10.52 5.96
C GLU A 293 -13.98 -11.76 5.29
N MET A 294 -13.23 -12.85 5.32
CA MET A 294 -13.72 -14.15 4.87
C MET A 294 -14.77 -14.74 5.82
N GLY A 295 -14.98 -14.11 6.96
CA GLY A 295 -15.93 -14.57 7.97
C GLY A 295 -15.46 -15.82 8.70
N TYR A 296 -14.16 -16.10 8.74
CA TYR A 296 -13.62 -17.24 9.48
C TYR A 296 -13.49 -16.95 10.97
N ILE A 297 -13.31 -15.67 11.32
CA ILE A 297 -13.29 -15.21 12.71
C ILE A 297 -14.18 -13.97 12.89
N ASN A 298 -14.74 -13.80 14.09
CA ASN A 298 -15.31 -12.56 14.56
C ASN A 298 -14.27 -11.79 15.38
N ARG A 299 -14.33 -10.45 15.30
CA ARG A 299 -13.35 -9.56 15.92
C ARG A 299 -13.88 -8.82 17.14
N ILE A 300 -15.19 -8.61 17.25
CA ILE A 300 -15.80 -7.74 18.25
C ILE A 300 -16.68 -8.58 19.19
N PRO A 301 -16.54 -8.42 20.52
CA PRO A 301 -15.56 -7.57 21.26
C PRO A 301 -14.17 -8.17 21.34
N SER A 302 -14.01 -9.45 21.02
CA SER A 302 -12.77 -10.22 21.03
C SER A 302 -12.80 -11.28 19.94
N ARG A 303 -11.65 -11.91 19.66
CA ARG A 303 -11.50 -12.86 18.55
C ARG A 303 -12.04 -14.22 18.92
N ILE A 304 -12.88 -14.75 18.07
CA ILE A 304 -13.43 -16.10 18.17
C ILE A 304 -13.61 -16.67 16.77
N ILE A 305 -13.38 -17.96 16.61
CA ILE A 305 -13.64 -18.68 15.36
C ILE A 305 -15.16 -18.77 15.10
N THR A 306 -15.57 -18.63 13.84
CA THR A 306 -16.95 -18.80 13.42
C THR A 306 -17.22 -20.26 13.00
N ASP A 307 -18.49 -20.62 12.77
CA ASP A 307 -18.83 -21.92 12.21
C ASP A 307 -18.24 -22.13 10.81
N LYS A 308 -18.17 -21.06 10.00
CA LYS A 308 -17.49 -21.09 8.70
C LYS A 308 -15.99 -21.39 8.83
N GLY A 309 -15.34 -20.81 9.85
CA GLY A 309 -13.92 -21.10 10.13
C GLY A 309 -13.70 -22.54 10.59
N ARG A 310 -14.62 -23.11 11.39
CA ARG A 310 -14.56 -24.53 11.82
C ARG A 310 -14.74 -25.46 10.63
N HIS A 311 -15.73 -25.19 9.79
CA HIS A 311 -16.01 -25.99 8.59
C HIS A 311 -14.80 -26.00 7.63
N LEU A 312 -14.16 -24.87 7.44
CA LEU A 312 -12.92 -24.78 6.65
C LEU A 312 -11.81 -25.68 7.22
N LEU A 313 -11.61 -25.69 8.54
CA LEU A 313 -10.60 -26.55 9.17
C LEU A 313 -10.93 -28.05 8.97
N GLU A 314 -12.20 -28.43 8.99
CA GLU A 314 -12.64 -29.80 8.69
C GLU A 314 -12.39 -30.17 7.23
N GLU A 315 -12.70 -29.30 6.29
CA GLU A 315 -12.38 -29.49 4.86
C GLU A 315 -10.88 -29.72 4.64
N ILE A 316 -10.03 -28.87 5.23
CA ILE A 316 -8.57 -28.98 5.10
C ILE A 316 -8.06 -30.30 5.71
N LYS A 317 -8.60 -30.74 6.86
CA LYS A 317 -8.21 -32.01 7.51
C LYS A 317 -8.63 -33.23 6.67
N ASN A 318 -9.75 -33.14 5.98
CA ASN A 318 -10.26 -34.23 5.14
C ASN A 318 -9.66 -34.25 3.73
N GLY A 319 -8.75 -33.32 3.41
CA GLY A 319 -8.10 -33.22 2.10
C GLY A 319 -9.03 -32.77 0.97
N ILE A 320 -10.11 -32.07 1.32
CA ILE A 320 -11.14 -31.56 0.38
C ILE A 320 -10.87 -30.12 0.00
#